data_38f6364de798e85de0a4e550e574d04c
#
_entry.id   38f6364de798e85de0a4e550e574d04c
#
_cell.length_a   1.000
_cell.length_b   1.000
_cell.length_c   1.000
_cell.angle_alpha   90.00
_cell.angle_beta   90.00
_cell.angle_gamma   90.00
#
_symmetry.space_group_name_H-M   'P 1'
#
loop_
_entity.id
_entity.type
_entity.pdbx_description
1 polymer ?
#
loop_
_entity_poly.entity_id
_entity_poly.type
_entity_poly.pdbx_seq_one_letter_code
_entity_poly.pdbx_strand_id
1 'polypeptide(L)'
;MSTKEIFVIVLSVIAIGLLALAIYLYLKAKQRLEKATARVVGRVVDYKNEMGDYKVPIVKYSVNNTDYYQHRIFAGHEYTSDHDVKENKAHLTEDDVLRIRNSKQALKSIEALFPRTSTQNVYYNPQNPQESYVEKFSPMYTKAYVPGLFGLCFIAAAIIT
;
A
#
# COMPACT_ATOMS: atom_id res chain seq x y z
N MET A 1 41.77 11.48 12.66
CA MET A 1 40.48 10.81 12.77
C MET A 1 40.69 9.32 12.60
N SER A 2 40.27 8.52 13.53
CA SER A 2 40.38 7.08 13.49
C SER A 2 39.39 6.50 12.44
N THR A 3 39.72 5.34 11.85
CA THR A 3 38.82 4.64 10.92
C THR A 3 37.45 4.37 11.55
N LYS A 4 37.42 4.09 12.85
CA LYS A 4 36.19 3.92 13.63
C LYS A 4 35.35 5.21 13.68
N GLU A 5 35.93 6.36 13.93
CA GLU A 5 35.26 7.65 13.97
C GLU A 5 34.62 7.97 12.61
N ILE A 6 35.32 7.74 11.51
CA ILE A 6 34.83 7.92 10.16
C ILE A 6 33.61 7.02 9.93
N PHE A 7 33.69 5.75 10.30
CA PHE A 7 32.62 4.78 10.13
C PHE A 7 31.33 5.18 10.90
N VAL A 8 31.48 5.59 12.16
CA VAL A 8 30.36 6.07 12.99
C VAL A 8 29.70 7.32 12.39
N ILE A 9 30.50 8.28 11.89
CA ILE A 9 29.95 9.47 11.23
C ILE A 9 29.16 9.11 9.99
N VAL A 10 29.67 8.23 9.14
CA VAL A 10 28.99 7.81 7.91
C VAL A 10 27.67 7.11 8.24
N LEU A 11 27.67 6.17 9.20
CA LEU A 11 26.45 5.50 9.64
C LEU A 11 25.42 6.48 10.18
N SER A 12 25.85 7.45 10.99
CA SER A 12 24.96 8.47 11.57
C SER A 12 24.31 9.34 10.49
N VAL A 13 25.05 9.76 9.48
CA VAL A 13 24.52 10.54 8.35
C VAL A 13 23.48 9.74 7.56
N ILE A 14 23.77 8.47 7.28
CA ILE A 14 22.80 7.58 6.59
C ILE A 14 21.54 7.40 7.44
N ALA A 15 21.68 7.17 8.74
CA ALA A 15 20.54 7.00 9.65
C ALA A 15 19.63 8.24 9.68
N ILE A 16 20.20 9.42 9.79
CA ILE A 16 19.48 10.70 9.78
C ILE A 16 18.73 10.86 8.45
N GLY A 17 19.38 10.57 7.32
CA GLY A 17 18.76 10.64 6.00
C GLY A 17 17.54 9.70 5.86
N LEU A 18 17.66 8.46 6.36
CA LEU A 18 16.57 7.48 6.33
C LEU A 18 15.42 7.89 7.24
N LEU A 19 15.68 8.45 8.42
CA LEU A 19 14.63 8.94 9.31
C LEU A 19 13.91 10.15 8.71
N ALA A 20 14.63 11.10 8.11
CA ALA A 20 14.04 12.23 7.42
C ALA A 20 13.14 11.77 6.25
N LEU A 21 13.58 10.78 5.47
CA LEU A 21 12.78 10.18 4.42
C LEU A 21 11.51 9.51 4.97
N ALA A 22 11.61 8.76 6.08
CA ALA A 22 10.48 8.11 6.70
C ALA A 22 9.43 9.14 7.16
N ILE A 23 9.87 10.21 7.81
CA ILE A 23 9.00 11.30 8.25
C ILE A 23 8.32 11.98 7.05
N TYR A 24 9.09 12.29 6.00
CA TYR A 24 8.54 12.88 4.79
C TYR A 24 7.46 11.99 4.15
N LEU A 25 7.71 10.70 3.99
CA LEU A 25 6.75 9.75 3.43
C LEU A 25 5.49 9.63 4.30
N TYR A 26 5.65 9.61 5.61
CA TYR A 26 4.54 9.59 6.57
C TYR A 26 3.66 10.84 6.45
N LEU A 27 4.26 12.03 6.47
CA LEU A 27 3.53 13.29 6.36
C LEU A 27 2.81 13.41 5.01
N LYS A 28 3.45 12.98 3.93
CA LYS A 28 2.84 12.95 2.60
C LYS A 28 1.64 12.01 2.53
N ALA A 29 1.72 10.83 3.15
CA ALA A 29 0.60 9.88 3.22
C ALA A 29 -0.55 10.45 4.04
N LYS A 30 -0.25 11.07 5.19
CA LYS A 30 -1.24 11.72 6.06
C LYS A 30 -1.97 12.86 5.34
N GLN A 31 -1.24 13.73 4.64
CA GLN A 31 -1.83 14.82 3.86
C GLN A 31 -2.77 14.32 2.77
N ARG A 32 -2.44 13.21 2.09
CA ARG A 32 -3.34 12.60 1.10
C ARG A 32 -4.64 12.13 1.71
N LEU A 33 -4.57 11.50 2.88
CA LEU A 33 -5.75 11.04 3.61
C LEU A 33 -6.64 12.23 4.01
N GLU A 34 -6.05 13.27 4.58
CA GLU A 34 -6.77 14.47 5.03
C GLU A 34 -7.41 15.26 3.90
N LYS A 35 -6.78 15.27 2.71
CA LYS A 35 -7.30 15.96 1.52
C LYS A 35 -8.39 15.19 0.79
N ALA A 36 -8.49 13.87 0.97
CA ALA A 36 -9.49 13.04 0.30
C ALA A 36 -10.84 13.12 1.03
N THR A 37 -11.47 14.28 0.98
CA THR A 37 -12.72 14.60 1.70
C THR A 37 -13.99 14.30 0.91
N ALA A 38 -13.89 14.09 -0.40
CA ALA A 38 -15.02 13.77 -1.26
C ALA A 38 -15.07 12.26 -1.57
N ARG A 39 -16.28 11.78 -1.85
CA ARG A 39 -16.52 10.37 -2.18
C ARG A 39 -17.33 10.24 -3.45
N VAL A 40 -17.02 9.26 -4.27
CA VAL A 40 -17.77 8.87 -5.46
C VAL A 40 -17.80 7.34 -5.58
N VAL A 41 -18.82 6.80 -6.23
CA VAL A 41 -18.90 5.37 -6.55
C VAL A 41 -18.20 5.14 -7.88
N GLY A 42 -17.14 4.35 -7.88
CA GLY A 42 -16.46 3.86 -9.07
C GLY A 42 -16.88 2.44 -9.42
N ARG A 43 -16.43 1.95 -10.58
CA ARG A 43 -16.67 0.58 -11.07
C ARG A 43 -15.36 -0.10 -11.42
N VAL A 44 -15.24 -1.37 -11.09
CA VAL A 44 -14.11 -2.20 -11.52
C VAL A 44 -14.19 -2.39 -13.03
N VAL A 45 -13.15 -1.98 -13.74
CA VAL A 45 -13.07 -2.06 -15.21
C VAL A 45 -12.01 -3.03 -15.68
N ASP A 46 -10.94 -3.20 -14.91
CA ASP A 46 -9.81 -4.07 -15.27
C ASP A 46 -9.00 -4.46 -14.03
N TYR A 47 -7.91 -5.19 -14.23
CA TYR A 47 -7.02 -5.64 -13.17
C TYR A 47 -5.56 -5.38 -13.56
N LYS A 48 -4.80 -4.87 -12.59
CA LYS A 48 -3.35 -4.64 -12.73
C LYS A 48 -2.58 -5.74 -12.02
N ASN A 49 -1.51 -6.23 -12.67
CA ASN A 49 -0.57 -7.12 -12.00
C ASN A 49 0.27 -6.33 -10.98
N GLU A 50 0.35 -6.84 -9.76
CA GLU A 50 1.23 -6.34 -8.72
C GLU A 50 2.38 -7.34 -8.48
N MET A 51 3.41 -6.93 -7.75
CA MET A 51 4.52 -7.81 -7.38
C MET A 51 3.97 -9.04 -6.63
N GLY A 52 4.31 -10.25 -7.09
CA GLY A 52 3.93 -11.50 -6.43
C GLY A 52 2.76 -12.25 -7.07
N ASP A 53 2.55 -12.11 -8.38
CA ASP A 53 1.57 -12.89 -9.18
C ASP A 53 0.10 -12.72 -8.79
N TYR A 54 -0.26 -11.66 -8.09
CA TYR A 54 -1.67 -11.33 -7.84
C TYR A 54 -2.08 -10.07 -8.60
N LYS A 55 -3.37 -9.99 -8.91
CA LYS A 55 -3.97 -8.84 -9.56
C LYS A 55 -4.72 -7.98 -8.55
N VAL A 56 -4.71 -6.68 -8.77
CA VAL A 56 -5.53 -5.71 -8.03
C VAL A 56 -6.55 -5.09 -8.97
N PRO A 57 -7.81 -4.87 -8.52
CA PRO A 57 -8.81 -4.25 -9.37
C PRO A 57 -8.48 -2.79 -9.66
N ILE A 58 -8.69 -2.41 -10.93
CA ILE A 58 -8.65 -1.03 -11.39
C ILE A 58 -10.09 -0.51 -11.38
N VAL A 59 -10.30 0.55 -10.62
CA VAL A 59 -11.60 1.21 -10.47
C VAL A 59 -11.61 2.49 -11.29
N LYS A 60 -12.57 2.59 -12.20
CA LYS A 60 -12.89 3.81 -12.95
C LYS A 60 -13.93 4.61 -12.17
N TYR A 61 -13.72 5.90 -12.04
CA TYR A 61 -14.68 6.85 -11.47
C TYR A 61 -14.65 8.16 -12.22
N SER A 62 -15.72 8.94 -12.15
CA SER A 62 -15.86 10.19 -12.90
C SER A 62 -16.12 11.34 -11.93
N VAL A 63 -15.38 12.43 -12.11
CA VAL A 63 -15.55 13.69 -11.37
C VAL A 63 -15.63 14.82 -12.40
N ASN A 64 -16.67 15.62 -12.36
CA ASN A 64 -16.90 16.75 -13.29
C ASN A 64 -16.76 16.34 -14.77
N ASN A 65 -17.39 15.22 -15.16
CA ASN A 65 -17.35 14.63 -16.50
C ASN A 65 -15.95 14.19 -16.98
N THR A 66 -14.96 14.11 -16.09
CA THR A 66 -13.64 13.58 -16.39
C THR A 66 -13.47 12.23 -15.73
N ASP A 67 -13.00 11.26 -16.52
CA ASP A 67 -12.77 9.90 -16.04
C ASP A 67 -11.38 9.74 -15.43
N TYR A 68 -11.33 9.11 -14.27
CA TYR A 68 -10.12 8.78 -13.55
C TYR A 68 -10.05 7.28 -13.27
N TYR A 69 -8.83 6.77 -13.04
CA TYR A 69 -8.56 5.36 -12.78
C TYR A 69 -7.69 5.22 -11.56
N GLN A 70 -8.10 4.38 -10.62
CA GLN A 70 -7.34 4.08 -9.41
C GLN A 70 -7.35 2.59 -9.14
N HIS A 71 -6.20 2.02 -8.82
CA HIS A 71 -6.13 0.63 -8.38
C HIS A 71 -6.37 0.54 -6.88
N ARG A 72 -7.06 -0.53 -6.47
CA ARG A 72 -7.26 -0.82 -5.05
C ARG A 72 -5.94 -1.29 -4.43
N ILE A 73 -5.58 -0.73 -3.29
CA ILE A 73 -4.42 -1.14 -2.49
C ILE A 73 -4.98 -1.81 -1.24
N PHE A 74 -4.59 -3.05 -0.96
CA PHE A 74 -4.96 -3.76 0.25
C PHE A 74 -3.99 -3.44 1.39
N ALA A 75 -4.45 -3.55 2.64
CA ALA A 75 -3.62 -3.30 3.83
C ALA A 75 -2.46 -4.31 3.95
N GLY A 76 -2.68 -5.53 3.47
CA GLY A 76 -1.67 -6.58 3.45
C GLY A 76 -2.10 -7.75 2.56
N HIS A 77 -1.17 -8.68 2.39
CA HIS A 77 -1.39 -9.94 1.67
C HIS A 77 -0.87 -11.07 2.53
N GLU A 78 -1.69 -12.08 2.73
CA GLU A 78 -1.32 -13.31 3.42
C GLU A 78 -1.50 -14.49 2.49
N TYR A 79 -0.42 -15.27 2.31
CA TYR A 79 -0.50 -16.57 1.65
C TYR A 79 -0.77 -17.61 2.73
N THR A 80 -1.93 -18.23 2.68
CA THR A 80 -2.26 -19.32 3.59
C THR A 80 -2.11 -20.66 2.90
N SER A 81 -1.42 -21.60 3.58
CA SER A 81 -1.33 -23.00 3.17
C SER A 81 -2.43 -23.84 3.79
N ASP A 82 -3.31 -23.26 4.61
CA ASP A 82 -4.24 -23.97 5.44
C ASP A 82 -5.26 -24.78 4.64
N HIS A 83 -5.39 -26.04 5.05
CA HIS A 83 -6.44 -26.97 4.62
C HIS A 83 -7.86 -26.51 4.99
N ASP A 84 -7.99 -25.51 5.89
CA ASP A 84 -9.27 -25.02 6.38
C ASP A 84 -10.02 -24.11 5.39
N VAL A 85 -9.33 -23.58 4.39
CA VAL A 85 -10.01 -22.90 3.27
C VAL A 85 -10.43 -23.97 2.26
N LYS A 86 -11.54 -24.65 2.54
CA LYS A 86 -12.12 -25.72 1.68
C LYS A 86 -12.47 -25.28 0.26
N GLU A 87 -12.43 -23.99 -0.02
CA GLU A 87 -12.65 -23.43 -1.35
C GLU A 87 -11.48 -22.50 -1.73
N ASN A 88 -10.98 -22.67 -2.95
CA ASN A 88 -9.89 -21.86 -3.56
C ASN A 88 -10.30 -20.40 -3.79
N LYS A 89 -10.86 -19.73 -2.80
CA LYS A 89 -11.34 -18.35 -2.89
C LYS A 89 -10.39 -17.40 -2.18
N ALA A 90 -10.09 -16.27 -2.81
CA ALA A 90 -9.50 -15.15 -2.10
C ALA A 90 -10.52 -14.66 -1.07
N HIS A 91 -10.05 -14.30 0.10
CA HIS A 91 -10.87 -13.76 1.18
C HIS A 91 -10.32 -12.41 1.63
N LEU A 92 -11.23 -11.45 1.81
CA LEU A 92 -10.87 -10.14 2.36
C LEU A 92 -11.27 -10.11 3.84
N THR A 93 -10.30 -9.79 4.70
CA THR A 93 -10.56 -9.62 6.14
C THR A 93 -11.19 -8.26 6.43
N GLU A 94 -11.73 -8.07 7.63
CA GLU A 94 -12.25 -6.79 8.10
C GLU A 94 -11.18 -5.67 8.10
N ASP A 95 -9.92 -6.05 8.29
CA ASP A 95 -8.76 -5.14 8.24
C ASP A 95 -8.23 -4.86 6.83
N ASP A 96 -8.97 -5.27 5.80
CA ASP A 96 -8.60 -5.11 4.38
C ASP A 96 -7.33 -5.88 3.98
N VAL A 97 -7.04 -6.98 4.67
CA VAL A 97 -5.95 -7.91 4.31
C VAL A 97 -6.47 -8.96 3.33
N LEU A 98 -5.83 -9.06 2.19
CA LEU A 98 -6.18 -10.03 1.16
C LEU A 98 -5.50 -11.38 1.47
N ARG A 99 -6.29 -12.40 1.82
CA ARG A 99 -5.82 -13.78 2.03
C ARG A 99 -5.98 -14.60 0.76
N ILE A 100 -4.87 -15.19 0.30
CA ILE A 100 -4.81 -15.95 -0.95
C ILE A 100 -4.15 -17.29 -0.67
N ARG A 101 -4.76 -18.39 -1.14
CA ARG A 101 -4.23 -19.72 -0.88
C ARG A 101 -3.03 -20.11 -1.77
N ASN A 102 -2.99 -19.71 -3.03
CA ASN A 102 -1.91 -20.07 -3.97
C ASN A 102 -1.86 -19.09 -5.14
N SER A 103 -0.66 -18.75 -5.60
CA SER A 103 -0.43 -17.75 -6.64
C SER A 103 -1.13 -18.06 -7.98
N LYS A 104 -1.17 -19.32 -8.41
CA LYS A 104 -1.80 -19.69 -9.70
C LYS A 104 -3.33 -19.57 -9.73
N GLN A 105 -3.98 -19.66 -8.57
CA GLN A 105 -5.45 -19.54 -8.44
C GLN A 105 -5.88 -18.16 -7.92
N ALA A 106 -4.95 -17.38 -7.39
CA ALA A 106 -5.17 -16.04 -6.86
C ALA A 106 -5.90 -15.14 -7.86
N LEU A 107 -5.56 -15.25 -9.13
CA LEU A 107 -6.10 -14.44 -10.21
C LEU A 107 -7.62 -14.60 -10.37
N LYS A 108 -8.08 -15.84 -10.51
CA LYS A 108 -9.52 -16.14 -10.64
C LYS A 108 -10.30 -15.79 -9.38
N SER A 109 -9.65 -15.94 -8.22
CA SER A 109 -10.25 -15.66 -6.92
C SER A 109 -10.45 -14.16 -6.70
N ILE A 110 -9.52 -13.32 -7.17
CA ILE A 110 -9.66 -11.85 -7.09
C ILE A 110 -10.74 -11.37 -8.07
N GLU A 111 -10.81 -11.92 -9.27
CA GLU A 111 -11.87 -11.61 -10.23
C GLU A 111 -13.25 -12.04 -9.73
N ALA A 112 -13.34 -13.13 -8.96
CA ALA A 112 -14.58 -13.55 -8.30
C ALA A 112 -14.96 -12.65 -7.13
N LEU A 113 -13.96 -12.17 -6.35
CA LEU A 113 -14.19 -11.26 -5.22
C LEU A 113 -14.57 -9.85 -5.66
N PHE A 114 -13.98 -9.37 -6.75
CA PHE A 114 -14.22 -8.07 -7.36
C PHE A 114 -14.57 -8.22 -8.84
N PRO A 115 -15.77 -8.69 -9.20
CA PRO A 115 -16.15 -8.85 -10.59
C PRO A 115 -16.05 -7.54 -11.37
N ARG A 116 -15.78 -7.63 -12.69
CA ARG A 116 -15.90 -6.47 -13.59
C ARG A 116 -17.31 -5.87 -13.42
N THR A 117 -17.40 -4.56 -13.42
CA THR A 117 -18.62 -3.79 -13.15
C THR A 117 -19.07 -3.72 -11.68
N SER A 118 -18.46 -4.46 -10.74
CA SER A 118 -18.73 -4.28 -9.32
C SER A 118 -18.39 -2.85 -8.88
N THR A 119 -19.17 -2.34 -7.94
CA THR A 119 -19.00 -0.97 -7.45
C THR A 119 -18.05 -0.93 -6.26
N GLN A 120 -17.25 0.15 -6.19
CA GLN A 120 -16.32 0.42 -5.10
C GLN A 120 -16.40 1.90 -4.73
N ASN A 121 -16.25 2.21 -3.45
CA ASN A 121 -16.17 3.61 -3.03
C ASN A 121 -14.77 4.16 -3.34
N VAL A 122 -14.73 5.34 -3.93
CA VAL A 122 -13.48 6.06 -4.19
C VAL A 122 -13.52 7.37 -3.42
N TYR A 123 -12.53 7.56 -2.57
CA TYR A 123 -12.31 8.80 -1.83
C TYR A 123 -11.25 9.62 -2.56
N TYR A 124 -11.51 10.89 -2.78
CA TYR A 124 -10.62 11.72 -3.59
C TYR A 124 -10.50 13.14 -3.05
N ASN A 125 -9.41 13.81 -3.43
CA ASN A 125 -9.20 15.23 -3.16
C ASN A 125 -10.02 16.05 -4.17
N PRO A 126 -11.00 16.89 -3.75
CA PRO A 126 -11.80 17.70 -4.66
C PRO A 126 -11.00 18.66 -5.54
N GLN A 127 -9.84 19.13 -5.05
CA GLN A 127 -8.96 20.04 -5.78
C GLN A 127 -8.06 19.29 -6.78
N ASN A 128 -7.79 18.01 -6.55
CA ASN A 128 -7.00 17.15 -7.44
C ASN A 128 -7.58 15.73 -7.43
N PRO A 129 -8.59 15.42 -8.28
CA PRO A 129 -9.25 14.13 -8.26
C PRO A 129 -8.33 12.92 -8.55
N GLN A 130 -7.15 13.11 -9.12
CA GLN A 130 -6.16 12.04 -9.29
C GLN A 130 -5.59 11.56 -7.94
N GLU A 131 -5.60 12.41 -6.92
CA GLU A 131 -5.23 12.03 -5.55
C GLU A 131 -6.42 11.33 -4.89
N SER A 132 -6.48 10.02 -5.06
CA SER A 132 -7.60 9.20 -4.60
C SER A 132 -7.14 7.87 -4.03
N TYR A 133 -8.06 7.18 -3.33
CA TYR A 133 -7.91 5.79 -2.90
C TYR A 133 -9.25 5.07 -2.94
N VAL A 134 -9.22 3.74 -3.05
CA VAL A 134 -10.40 2.88 -3.15
C VAL A 134 -10.68 2.21 -1.82
N GLU A 135 -11.92 2.34 -1.34
CA GLU A 135 -12.48 1.78 -0.09
C GLU A 135 -11.75 2.25 1.17
N LYS A 136 -10.79 1.50 1.66
CA LYS A 136 -9.97 1.91 2.80
C LYS A 136 -8.65 2.51 2.31
N PHE A 137 -8.23 3.57 2.96
CA PHE A 137 -6.87 4.05 2.80
C PHE A 137 -5.94 3.00 3.41
N SER A 138 -5.48 2.09 2.59
CA SER A 138 -4.38 1.23 3.03
C SER A 138 -3.15 2.09 3.21
N PRO A 139 -2.61 2.18 4.42
CA PRO A 139 -1.60 3.15 4.71
C PRO A 139 -0.38 2.89 3.86
N MET A 140 -0.01 3.85 3.04
CA MET A 140 1.36 3.99 2.54
C MET A 140 2.37 4.09 3.71
N TYR A 141 1.89 3.97 4.95
CA TYR A 141 2.70 3.88 6.17
C TYR A 141 3.71 2.75 6.11
N THR A 142 3.38 1.61 5.47
CA THR A 142 4.35 0.54 5.25
C THR A 142 5.59 1.03 4.48
N LYS A 143 5.43 1.95 3.53
CA LYS A 143 6.56 2.56 2.82
C LYS A 143 7.41 3.49 3.70
N ALA A 144 6.84 4.04 4.77
CA ALA A 144 7.54 4.88 5.74
C ALA A 144 8.18 4.04 6.85
N TYR A 145 7.58 2.92 7.24
CA TYR A 145 8.13 2.05 8.29
C TYR A 145 9.47 1.44 7.91
N VAL A 146 9.62 1.01 6.65
CA VAL A 146 10.86 0.35 6.19
C VAL A 146 12.08 1.26 6.36
N PRO A 147 12.16 2.48 5.79
CA PRO A 147 13.31 3.35 6.00
C PRO A 147 13.46 3.78 7.46
N GLY A 148 12.36 3.95 8.22
CA GLY A 148 12.40 4.27 9.63
C GLY A 148 13.06 3.17 10.46
N LEU A 149 12.72 1.91 10.23
CA LEU A 149 13.32 0.75 10.91
C LEU A 149 14.82 0.64 10.60
N PHE A 150 15.19 0.76 9.32
CA PHE A 150 16.61 0.76 8.93
C PHE A 150 17.38 1.92 9.58
N GLY A 151 16.81 3.13 9.64
CA GLY A 151 17.41 4.26 10.31
C GLY A 151 17.71 3.97 11.80
N LEU A 152 16.76 3.36 12.51
CA LEU A 152 16.96 2.94 13.91
C LEU A 152 18.03 1.85 14.06
N CYS A 153 18.08 0.88 13.14
CA CYS A 153 19.12 -0.15 13.15
C CYS A 153 20.53 0.44 12.97
N PHE A 154 20.69 1.42 12.08
CA PHE A 154 21.98 2.09 11.88
C PHE A 154 22.41 2.94 13.09
N ILE A 155 21.47 3.59 13.79
CA ILE A 155 21.76 4.28 15.05
C ILE A 155 22.26 3.28 16.10
N ALA A 156 21.55 2.16 16.27
CA ALA A 156 21.94 1.12 17.22
C ALA A 156 23.35 0.57 16.90
N ALA A 157 23.66 0.31 15.62
CA ALA A 157 24.97 -0.13 15.19
C ALA A 157 26.07 0.90 15.50
N ALA A 158 25.81 2.19 15.30
CA ALA A 158 26.76 3.26 15.57
C ALA A 158 27.08 3.42 17.07
N ILE A 159 26.14 3.03 17.97
CA ILE A 159 26.33 3.11 19.43
C ILE A 159 27.19 1.93 19.94
N ILE A 160 27.11 0.77 19.29
CA ILE A 160 27.80 -0.47 19.71
C ILE A 160 29.25 -0.53 19.19
N THR A 161 29.61 0.28 18.19
CA THR A 161 30.95 0.32 17.56
C THR A 161 31.89 1.29 18.24
#